data_4edcc954a05a76bd85480b312e00f9dd
#
_entry.id   4edcc954a05a76bd85480b312e00f9dd
#
_cell.length_a   1.000
_cell.length_b   1.000
_cell.length_c   1.000
_cell.angle_alpha   90.00
_cell.angle_beta   90.00
_cell.angle_gamma   90.00
#
_symmetry.space_group_name_H-M   'P 1'
#
loop_
_entity.id
_entity.type
_entity.pdbx_description
1 polymer ?
#
loop_
_entity_poly.entity_id
_entity_poly.type
_entity_poly.pdbx_seq_one_letter_code
_entity_poly.pdbx_strand_id
1 'polypeptide(L)'
;MIKSLSRKPGFALAALAVAVATAAPTVSAQEELEEVIVTGSRIPVDSNAVSSVPIQAISEEDIRNAGEINIADIVADIPALVSSLTAENSSTGANALNLRGLGGSRTLTLVNGRRHVAGFRGSQAVDVGSIPRALVKSVEVTTGGASAVYGADAVTGVVNFILRDDFEGLQVDLSTGRPERGAGETTVLDIAWGTNFAGGRGNAVLTVSAEDDGGILYGERSWSRNNGIATTLNNPDPNGPPRAVVNDPRYWLTSHEGSIAPGFGGRGNTYVDINGNGIADCQESEGGRVGYLAGCWLTNPDGSVRVNQDGVLIDGLFGTGGDGAYADHNSDTLYPETDRQVVNFNVSYEFSDTLRGFLETKYVKAETNTFSEYDGFFDTLEITPDNPYLPAELQPVMDQVGYLIFTKDALDWHEDGSEYTRETTRVVAGLEWQPSEDHMVEFSVNQGIFEQKSESTSILLDRFYAAMDTVADANGNPVCRSDLDPTAAYPIDYFAWANGYTEGSFYSDRYYTFTPGDGQCQPLNPFGTYA
;
A
#
# COMPACT_ATOMS: atom_id res chain seq x y z
N MET A 1 -18.92 8.55 -11.53
CA MET A 1 -19.88 8.84 -10.41
C MET A 1 -19.22 8.33 -9.15
N ILE A 2 -18.43 9.17 -8.47
CA ILE A 2 -17.71 8.81 -7.24
C ILE A 2 -18.77 8.54 -6.18
N LYS A 3 -19.03 7.27 -5.88
CA LYS A 3 -19.76 6.89 -4.68
C LYS A 3 -18.83 7.18 -3.50
N SER A 4 -19.11 8.27 -2.77
CA SER A 4 -18.55 8.46 -1.45
C SER A 4 -18.86 7.19 -0.65
N LEU A 5 -17.82 6.38 -0.37
CA LEU A 5 -17.92 5.32 0.61
C LEU A 5 -18.38 5.97 1.92
N SER A 6 -19.52 5.54 2.41
CA SER A 6 -20.17 6.04 3.61
C SER A 6 -19.18 5.90 4.77
N ARG A 7 -18.61 7.02 5.21
CA ARG A 7 -17.86 7.11 6.46
C ARG A 7 -18.73 6.55 7.59
N LYS A 8 -18.37 5.40 8.09
CA LYS A 8 -18.92 4.93 9.37
C LYS A 8 -18.26 5.79 10.44
N PRO A 9 -19.01 6.55 11.25
CA PRO A 9 -18.40 7.36 12.28
C PRO A 9 -17.82 6.47 13.37
N GLY A 10 -16.48 6.41 13.48
CA GLY A 10 -15.74 5.79 14.57
C GLY A 10 -15.94 6.48 15.95
N PHE A 11 -16.89 7.39 16.06
CA PHE A 11 -17.12 8.25 17.23
C PHE A 11 -17.81 7.61 18.45
N ALA A 12 -18.00 6.31 18.49
CA ALA A 12 -18.58 5.67 19.69
C ALA A 12 -17.65 5.71 20.92
N LEU A 13 -16.34 5.97 20.76
CA LEU A 13 -15.36 6.05 21.86
C LEU A 13 -15.25 7.45 22.50
N ALA A 14 -15.66 8.51 21.83
CA ALA A 14 -15.60 9.87 22.37
C ALA A 14 -16.55 10.11 23.57
N ALA A 15 -17.61 9.33 23.71
CA ALA A 15 -18.55 9.47 24.83
C ALA A 15 -18.01 8.90 26.15
N LEU A 16 -17.00 8.01 26.12
CA LEU A 16 -16.42 7.43 27.34
C LEU A 16 -15.35 8.36 27.97
N ALA A 17 -14.68 9.19 27.18
CA ALA A 17 -13.60 10.08 27.62
C ALA A 17 -14.10 11.22 28.54
N VAL A 18 -15.31 11.70 28.36
CA VAL A 18 -15.88 12.83 29.14
C VAL A 18 -16.27 12.43 30.57
N ALA A 19 -16.55 11.17 30.84
CA ALA A 19 -17.00 10.69 32.14
C ALA A 19 -15.87 10.51 33.18
N VAL A 20 -14.60 10.42 32.75
CA VAL A 20 -13.43 10.15 33.62
C VAL A 20 -12.74 11.43 34.07
N ALA A 21 -12.96 12.56 33.41
CA ALA A 21 -12.25 13.84 33.68
C ALA A 21 -12.58 14.54 35.02
N THR A 22 -13.52 14.02 35.82
CA THR A 22 -13.98 14.71 37.05
C THR A 22 -13.34 14.25 38.35
N ALA A 23 -12.33 13.37 38.34
CA ALA A 23 -11.79 12.73 39.55
C ALA A 23 -10.24 12.82 39.70
N ALA A 24 -9.56 13.81 39.16
CA ALA A 24 -8.09 13.89 39.28
C ALA A 24 -7.64 14.74 40.47
N PRO A 25 -6.83 14.21 41.41
CA PRO A 25 -6.07 15.02 42.39
C PRO A 25 -4.79 15.57 41.75
N THR A 26 -4.44 16.80 42.07
CA THR A 26 -3.19 17.44 41.63
C THR A 26 -2.00 16.86 42.41
N VAL A 27 -1.04 16.27 41.74
CA VAL A 27 0.22 15.77 42.30
C VAL A 27 1.39 16.60 41.78
N SER A 28 2.29 16.95 42.71
CA SER A 28 3.53 17.68 42.48
C SER A 28 4.62 16.72 42.01
N ALA A 29 5.24 17.03 40.89
CA ALA A 29 6.35 16.23 40.33
C ALA A 29 7.64 16.43 41.15
N GLN A 30 8.29 15.33 41.49
CA GLN A 30 9.64 15.29 42.03
C GLN A 30 10.54 14.76 40.89
N GLU A 31 11.57 15.51 40.51
CA GLU A 31 12.57 15.05 39.53
C GLU A 31 13.42 13.91 40.15
N GLU A 32 13.24 12.71 39.65
CA GLU A 32 14.05 11.55 39.96
C GLU A 32 15.10 11.37 38.84
N LEU A 33 16.37 11.16 39.23
CA LEU A 33 17.47 10.95 38.30
C LEU A 33 17.23 9.65 37.51
N GLU A 34 17.04 9.76 36.18
CA GLU A 34 16.72 8.68 35.30
C GLU A 34 17.90 7.71 35.09
N GLU A 35 17.69 6.45 35.40
CA GLU A 35 18.57 5.35 35.00
C GLU A 35 18.25 4.94 33.56
N VAL A 36 19.10 5.30 32.60
CA VAL A 36 18.94 4.95 31.19
C VAL A 36 19.56 3.57 30.94
N ILE A 37 18.72 2.62 30.54
CA ILE A 37 19.17 1.29 30.12
C ILE A 37 19.73 1.39 28.70
N VAL A 38 21.06 1.28 28.56
CA VAL A 38 21.73 1.42 27.25
C VAL A 38 21.63 0.13 26.45
N THR A 39 20.97 0.18 25.29
CA THR A 39 20.88 -0.93 24.33
C THR A 39 22.26 -1.23 23.70
N GLY A 40 22.62 -2.48 23.64
CA GLY A 40 23.94 -2.93 23.13
C GLY A 40 24.70 -3.79 24.13
N SER A 41 24.30 -3.74 25.38
CA SER A 41 24.69 -4.64 26.45
C SER A 41 23.43 -5.11 27.19
N ARG A 42 23.44 -6.34 27.72
CA ARG A 42 22.41 -6.79 28.67
C ARG A 42 22.72 -6.34 30.10
N ILE A 43 23.80 -5.63 30.27
CA ILE A 43 24.20 -5.04 31.55
C ILE A 43 23.75 -3.58 31.51
N PRO A 44 22.93 -3.12 32.45
CA PRO A 44 22.58 -1.70 32.60
C PRO A 44 23.88 -0.87 32.72
N VAL A 45 23.99 0.18 31.93
CA VAL A 45 25.15 1.08 31.93
C VAL A 45 24.59 2.50 31.99
N ASP A 46 25.22 3.34 32.79
CA ASP A 46 24.88 4.77 32.86
C ASP A 46 24.93 5.41 31.45
N SER A 47 23.94 6.23 31.12
CA SER A 47 23.84 6.94 29.84
C SER A 47 25.06 7.82 29.53
N ASN A 48 25.81 8.21 30.55
CA ASN A 48 27.05 8.95 30.43
C ASN A 48 28.28 8.06 30.25
N ALA A 49 28.14 6.73 30.32
CA ALA A 49 29.22 5.82 30.05
C ALA A 49 29.53 5.77 28.55
N VAL A 50 30.81 5.84 28.21
CA VAL A 50 31.26 5.73 26.80
C VAL A 50 30.96 4.31 26.31
N SER A 51 29.89 4.15 25.57
CA SER A 51 29.58 2.88 24.90
C SER A 51 30.59 2.62 23.78
N SER A 52 31.03 1.37 23.64
CA SER A 52 31.87 0.94 22.53
C SER A 52 31.13 0.89 21.19
N VAL A 53 29.81 1.00 21.22
CA VAL A 53 28.93 1.02 20.04
C VAL A 53 28.18 2.36 20.04
N PRO A 54 28.09 3.05 18.89
CA PRO A 54 27.33 4.30 18.79
C PRO A 54 25.83 4.05 19.10
N ILE A 55 25.33 4.74 20.09
CA ILE A 55 23.92 4.73 20.48
C ILE A 55 23.38 6.14 20.30
N GLN A 56 22.22 6.25 19.64
CA GLN A 56 21.43 7.47 19.56
C GLN A 56 20.16 7.25 20.34
N ALA A 57 19.81 8.18 21.21
CA ALA A 57 18.57 8.14 21.96
C ALA A 57 17.67 9.31 21.54
N ILE A 58 16.38 9.02 21.39
CA ILE A 58 15.32 10.01 21.24
C ILE A 58 14.57 10.03 22.56
N SER A 59 14.47 11.18 23.19
CA SER A 59 13.77 11.33 24.47
C SER A 59 12.25 11.49 24.27
N GLU A 60 11.50 11.35 25.37
CA GLU A 60 10.06 11.63 25.39
C GLU A 60 9.76 13.07 24.96
N GLU A 61 10.61 14.03 25.34
CA GLU A 61 10.47 15.42 24.95
C GLU A 61 10.66 15.61 23.44
N ASP A 62 11.64 14.95 22.84
CA ASP A 62 11.86 14.96 21.39
C ASP A 62 10.67 14.38 20.63
N ILE A 63 10.14 13.24 21.09
CA ILE A 63 8.96 12.58 20.51
C ILE A 63 7.75 13.52 20.55
N ARG A 64 7.53 14.20 21.67
CA ARG A 64 6.41 15.10 21.86
C ARG A 64 6.55 16.39 21.04
N ASN A 65 7.76 16.90 20.90
CA ASN A 65 8.06 18.16 20.19
C ASN A 65 8.19 17.96 18.68
N ALA A 66 8.38 16.75 18.17
CA ALA A 66 8.49 16.45 16.74
C ALA A 66 7.21 16.86 15.97
N GLY A 67 6.05 16.84 16.64
CA GLY A 67 4.78 17.17 15.99
C GLY A 67 4.25 16.09 15.04
N GLU A 68 5.04 15.06 14.79
CA GLU A 68 4.66 13.91 13.99
C GLU A 68 3.67 13.01 14.74
N ILE A 69 2.72 12.47 14.03
CA ILE A 69 1.67 11.63 14.60
C ILE A 69 2.15 10.19 14.74
N ASN A 70 2.92 9.70 13.78
CA ASN A 70 3.41 8.33 13.74
C ASN A 70 4.82 8.24 14.34
N ILE A 71 5.03 7.31 15.27
CA ILE A 71 6.35 7.09 15.88
C ILE A 71 7.41 6.66 14.85
N ALA A 72 7.01 6.02 13.75
CA ALA A 72 7.92 5.60 12.69
C ALA A 72 8.56 6.79 11.98
N ASP A 73 7.79 7.87 11.75
CA ASP A 73 8.27 9.07 11.07
C ASP A 73 9.28 9.80 11.96
N ILE A 74 8.98 9.94 13.27
CA ILE A 74 9.91 10.52 14.25
C ILE A 74 11.25 9.75 14.28
N VAL A 75 11.20 8.43 14.26
CA VAL A 75 12.40 7.60 14.32
C VAL A 75 13.13 7.60 12.95
N ALA A 76 12.42 7.76 11.84
CA ALA A 76 13.00 7.85 10.50
C ALA A 76 13.81 9.14 10.27
N ASP A 77 13.64 10.19 11.08
CA ASP A 77 14.47 11.39 11.07
C ASP A 77 15.94 11.11 11.46
N ILE A 78 16.20 9.98 12.11
CA ILE A 78 17.58 9.53 12.32
C ILE A 78 18.20 9.15 10.98
N PRO A 79 19.33 9.76 10.56
CA PRO A 79 19.93 9.52 9.23
C PRO A 79 20.20 8.04 8.90
N ALA A 80 20.44 7.21 9.90
CA ALA A 80 20.63 5.78 9.71
C ALA A 80 19.32 5.02 9.40
N LEU A 81 18.14 5.62 9.65
CA LEU A 81 16.80 5.06 9.48
C LEU A 81 15.98 5.70 8.35
N VAL A 82 16.57 6.64 7.59
CA VAL A 82 15.89 7.35 6.47
C VAL A 82 15.27 6.40 5.41
N SER A 83 15.73 5.17 5.32
CA SER A 83 15.17 4.16 4.41
C SER A 83 14.08 3.30 5.04
N SER A 84 13.54 3.71 6.18
CA SER A 84 12.45 3.01 6.85
C SER A 84 11.16 3.07 6.04
N LEU A 85 10.32 2.04 6.20
CA LEU A 85 8.97 2.04 5.68
C LEU A 85 8.09 2.79 6.68
N THR A 86 7.59 3.94 6.25
CA THR A 86 6.69 4.80 7.02
C THR A 86 5.30 4.82 6.39
N ALA A 87 4.34 5.50 6.98
CA ALA A 87 3.02 5.64 6.41
C ALA A 87 3.05 6.27 5.00
N GLU A 88 3.99 7.18 4.74
CA GLU A 88 4.11 7.90 3.47
C GLU A 88 4.57 7.03 2.29
N ASN A 89 5.29 5.93 2.55
CA ASN A 89 5.84 5.08 1.50
C ASN A 89 5.42 3.60 1.60
N SER A 90 4.44 3.32 2.48
CA SER A 90 3.89 1.98 2.71
C SER A 90 2.62 1.75 1.92
N SER A 91 2.63 0.78 1.02
CA SER A 91 1.40 0.36 0.31
C SER A 91 0.37 -0.35 1.19
N THR A 92 0.73 -0.74 2.40
CA THR A 92 -0.14 -1.47 3.34
C THR A 92 -0.38 -0.72 4.65
N GLY A 93 0.08 0.53 4.77
CA GLY A 93 0.00 1.33 5.99
C GLY A 93 0.80 0.77 7.18
N ALA A 94 1.61 -0.28 6.98
CA ALA A 94 2.49 -0.83 8.01
C ALA A 94 3.84 -0.13 8.00
N ASN A 95 4.45 0.06 9.18
CA ASN A 95 5.68 0.82 9.35
C ASN A 95 6.82 -0.09 9.81
N ALA A 96 7.94 -0.12 9.10
CA ALA A 96 9.09 -0.94 9.45
C ALA A 96 10.40 -0.15 9.44
N LEU A 97 11.17 -0.29 10.50
CA LEU A 97 12.46 0.35 10.61
C LEU A 97 13.50 -0.37 9.75
N ASN A 98 14.33 0.40 9.04
CA ASN A 98 15.32 -0.12 8.11
C ASN A 98 16.66 0.61 8.28
N LEU A 99 17.50 0.12 9.16
CA LEU A 99 18.82 0.69 9.40
C LEU A 99 19.73 0.53 8.17
N ARG A 100 20.21 1.68 7.66
CA ARG A 100 21.13 1.79 6.53
C ARG A 100 20.61 1.17 5.22
N GLY A 101 19.30 1.04 5.05
CA GLY A 101 18.70 0.50 3.83
C GLY A 101 18.92 -1.00 3.58
N LEU A 102 19.34 -1.77 4.60
CA LEU A 102 19.64 -3.18 4.45
C LEU A 102 18.45 -4.13 4.66
N GLY A 103 17.27 -3.56 4.90
CA GLY A 103 16.00 -4.26 5.06
C GLY A 103 15.53 -4.38 6.50
N GLY A 104 14.22 -4.22 6.71
CA GLY A 104 13.59 -4.28 8.03
C GLY A 104 13.76 -5.61 8.76
N SER A 105 13.87 -6.73 8.02
CA SER A 105 14.15 -8.05 8.60
C SER A 105 15.56 -8.20 9.22
N ARG A 106 16.45 -7.24 8.98
CA ARG A 106 17.82 -7.21 9.54
C ARG A 106 17.98 -6.14 10.60
N THR A 107 16.95 -5.35 10.86
CA THR A 107 16.87 -4.33 11.90
C THR A 107 16.02 -4.87 13.04
N LEU A 108 16.65 -5.23 14.15
CA LEU A 108 15.92 -5.80 15.28
C LEU A 108 15.16 -4.71 16.03
N THR A 109 13.84 -4.84 16.14
CA THR A 109 13.00 -3.98 16.98
C THR A 109 12.68 -4.70 18.28
N LEU A 110 12.95 -3.99 19.39
CA LEU A 110 12.66 -4.43 20.74
C LEU A 110 11.65 -3.47 21.42
N VAL A 111 10.94 -4.01 22.39
CA VAL A 111 10.13 -3.24 23.35
C VAL A 111 10.54 -3.69 24.74
N ASN A 112 11.00 -2.76 25.56
CA ASN A 112 11.57 -3.04 26.90
C ASN A 112 12.68 -4.13 26.85
N GLY A 113 13.57 -4.05 25.84
CA GLY A 113 14.65 -5.02 25.64
C GLY A 113 14.21 -6.39 25.14
N ARG A 114 12.93 -6.63 24.91
CA ARG A 114 12.35 -7.92 24.48
C ARG A 114 11.90 -7.86 23.04
N ARG A 115 12.05 -8.96 22.30
CA ARG A 115 11.59 -9.06 20.91
C ARG A 115 10.10 -8.77 20.79
N HIS A 116 9.72 -8.07 19.74
CA HIS A 116 8.31 -7.89 19.36
C HIS A 116 7.93 -8.92 18.29
N VAL A 117 6.63 -9.20 18.17
CA VAL A 117 6.11 -10.03 17.08
C VAL A 117 6.27 -9.29 15.74
N ALA A 118 6.58 -10.03 14.68
CA ALA A 118 6.61 -9.48 13.33
C ALA A 118 5.24 -8.94 12.91
N GLY A 119 5.22 -7.88 12.13
CA GLY A 119 4.00 -7.23 11.63
C GLY A 119 3.83 -7.30 10.12
N PHE A 120 4.60 -8.19 9.46
CA PHE A 120 4.58 -8.34 8.00
C PHE A 120 4.59 -9.83 7.62
N ARG A 121 3.75 -10.19 6.65
CA ARG A 121 3.71 -11.54 6.10
C ARG A 121 5.06 -11.94 5.50
N GLY A 122 5.62 -13.07 5.95
CA GLY A 122 6.87 -13.62 5.41
C GLY A 122 8.13 -12.84 5.80
N SER A 123 8.06 -11.90 6.76
CA SER A 123 9.17 -11.07 7.23
C SER A 123 9.29 -11.13 8.74
N GLN A 124 10.48 -10.79 9.26
CA GLN A 124 10.71 -10.58 10.70
C GLN A 124 10.60 -9.10 11.11
N ALA A 125 10.31 -8.22 10.15
CA ALA A 125 10.13 -6.80 10.42
C ALA A 125 8.92 -6.58 11.34
N VAL A 126 9.07 -5.65 12.27
CA VAL A 126 8.00 -5.26 13.23
C VAL A 126 7.26 -4.05 12.67
N ASP A 127 5.93 -4.07 12.71
CA ASP A 127 5.13 -2.87 12.49
C ASP A 127 5.22 -1.97 13.75
N VAL A 128 6.06 -0.94 13.67
CA VAL A 128 6.27 -0.03 14.82
C VAL A 128 5.09 0.88 15.10
N GLY A 129 4.15 1.05 14.16
CA GLY A 129 2.87 1.70 14.42
C GLY A 129 2.01 0.95 15.45
N SER A 130 2.36 -0.31 15.76
CA SER A 130 1.75 -1.07 16.85
C SER A 130 2.22 -0.65 18.25
N ILE A 131 3.24 0.20 18.37
CA ILE A 131 3.82 0.61 19.65
C ILE A 131 3.09 1.87 20.14
N PRO A 132 2.56 1.88 21.38
CA PRO A 132 1.77 3.01 21.89
C PRO A 132 2.66 4.23 22.15
N ARG A 133 2.56 5.26 21.31
CA ARG A 133 3.34 6.51 21.43
C ARG A 133 3.23 7.14 22.82
N ALA A 134 2.03 7.16 23.38
CA ALA A 134 1.77 7.73 24.70
C ALA A 134 2.55 7.09 25.87
N LEU A 135 3.06 5.87 25.69
CA LEU A 135 3.88 5.19 26.69
C LEU A 135 5.37 5.19 26.40
N VAL A 136 5.80 5.66 25.23
CA VAL A 136 7.23 5.66 24.90
C VAL A 136 7.95 6.71 25.75
N LYS A 137 8.85 6.23 26.61
CA LYS A 137 9.76 7.04 27.42
C LYS A 137 10.98 7.47 26.61
N SER A 138 11.54 6.53 25.83
CA SER A 138 12.68 6.79 24.94
C SER A 138 12.79 5.74 23.85
N VAL A 139 13.47 6.10 22.76
CA VAL A 139 13.85 5.15 21.72
C VAL A 139 15.35 5.16 21.60
N GLU A 140 15.97 3.98 21.77
CA GLU A 140 17.42 3.80 21.65
C GLU A 140 17.75 3.10 20.34
N VAL A 141 18.62 3.71 19.55
CA VAL A 141 19.08 3.19 18.27
C VAL A 141 20.55 2.84 18.34
N THR A 142 20.85 1.56 18.30
CA THR A 142 22.20 1.02 18.22
C THR A 142 22.54 0.74 16.76
N THR A 143 23.46 1.52 16.18
CA THR A 143 23.80 1.46 14.76
C THR A 143 24.95 0.53 14.41
N GLY A 144 25.33 -0.36 15.28
CA GLY A 144 26.38 -1.37 15.08
C GLY A 144 25.83 -2.77 15.01
N GLY A 145 26.63 -3.71 14.49
CA GLY A 145 26.27 -5.13 14.48
C GLY A 145 26.08 -5.66 15.90
N ALA A 146 24.84 -5.93 16.27
CA ALA A 146 24.48 -6.45 17.59
C ALA A 146 24.14 -7.95 17.56
N SER A 147 24.46 -8.63 16.45
CA SER A 147 24.16 -10.06 16.24
C SER A 147 24.78 -10.98 17.28
N ALA A 148 25.95 -10.61 17.84
CA ALA A 148 26.59 -11.40 18.88
C ALA A 148 25.75 -11.46 20.17
N VAL A 149 24.95 -10.43 20.45
CA VAL A 149 24.11 -10.35 21.66
C VAL A 149 22.67 -10.78 21.36
N TYR A 150 22.13 -10.37 20.20
CA TYR A 150 20.70 -10.48 19.89
C TYR A 150 20.38 -11.47 18.75
N GLY A 151 21.38 -12.06 18.09
CA GLY A 151 21.21 -13.03 17.00
C GLY A 151 21.11 -12.40 15.61
N ALA A 152 20.74 -13.21 14.62
CA ALA A 152 20.84 -12.90 13.19
C ALA A 152 20.00 -11.70 12.72
N ASP A 153 18.92 -11.36 13.41
CA ASP A 153 18.04 -10.26 13.01
C ASP A 153 18.63 -8.88 13.35
N ALA A 154 19.68 -8.83 14.17
CA ALA A 154 20.35 -7.59 14.58
C ALA A 154 21.64 -7.32 13.78
N VAL A 155 21.67 -7.69 12.49
CA VAL A 155 22.86 -7.49 11.62
C VAL A 155 23.17 -6.01 11.43
N THR A 156 22.16 -5.20 11.20
CA THR A 156 22.32 -3.75 10.95
C THR A 156 22.32 -2.94 12.23
N GLY A 157 21.69 -3.47 13.27
CA GLY A 157 21.56 -2.84 14.58
C GLY A 157 20.25 -3.18 15.26
N VAL A 158 19.98 -2.44 16.34
CA VAL A 158 18.81 -2.64 17.20
C VAL A 158 18.13 -1.29 17.43
N VAL A 159 16.80 -1.29 17.38
CA VAL A 159 15.97 -0.17 17.84
C VAL A 159 15.14 -0.67 19.01
N ASN A 160 15.32 -0.10 20.19
CA ASN A 160 14.62 -0.48 21.41
C ASN A 160 13.70 0.65 21.88
N PHE A 161 12.41 0.35 21.96
CA PHE A 161 11.41 1.24 22.52
C PHE A 161 11.29 0.96 24.01
N ILE A 162 11.62 1.93 24.84
CA ILE A 162 11.48 1.86 26.29
C ILE A 162 10.16 2.51 26.66
N LEU A 163 9.31 1.74 27.32
CA LEU A 163 7.99 2.20 27.74
C LEU A 163 8.01 2.62 29.21
N ARG A 164 7.17 3.58 29.56
CA ARG A 164 6.94 3.95 30.97
C ARG A 164 6.23 2.80 31.70
N ASP A 165 6.76 2.38 32.80
CA ASP A 165 6.26 1.28 33.64
C ASP A 165 5.85 1.71 35.05
N ASP A 166 5.96 3.01 35.35
CA ASP A 166 5.68 3.66 36.65
C ASP A 166 4.66 4.82 36.52
N PHE A 167 3.94 4.88 35.36
CA PHE A 167 3.03 5.99 35.09
C PHE A 167 1.89 6.07 36.12
N GLU A 168 1.66 7.26 36.69
CA GLU A 168 0.55 7.56 37.59
C GLU A 168 -0.24 8.76 37.09
N GLY A 169 -1.56 8.66 37.11
CA GLY A 169 -2.47 9.71 36.68
C GLY A 169 -3.18 9.44 35.38
N LEU A 170 -3.70 10.47 34.75
CA LEU A 170 -4.40 10.43 33.47
C LEU A 170 -3.73 11.41 32.50
N GLN A 171 -3.35 10.93 31.34
CA GLN A 171 -2.90 11.74 30.22
C GLN A 171 -3.85 11.51 29.05
N VAL A 172 -4.28 12.60 28.40
CA VAL A 172 -5.12 12.55 27.19
C VAL A 172 -4.51 13.50 26.18
N ASP A 173 -4.10 12.96 25.05
CA ASP A 173 -3.54 13.70 23.93
C ASP A 173 -4.47 13.56 22.73
N LEU A 174 -4.92 14.68 22.18
CA LEU A 174 -5.68 14.74 20.94
C LEU A 174 -4.88 15.54 19.92
N SER A 175 -4.48 14.88 18.86
CA SER A 175 -3.78 15.50 17.74
C SER A 175 -4.66 15.45 16.50
N THR A 176 -4.77 16.59 15.79
CA THR A 176 -5.46 16.66 14.50
C THR A 176 -4.57 17.38 13.51
N GLY A 177 -4.38 16.77 12.36
CA GLY A 177 -3.62 17.33 11.24
C GLY A 177 -4.52 17.55 10.03
N ARG A 178 -4.31 18.66 9.35
CA ARG A 178 -4.95 18.91 8.06
C ARG A 178 -3.93 19.52 7.13
N PRO A 179 -3.59 18.83 6.02
CA PRO A 179 -2.73 19.41 5.01
C PRO A 179 -3.30 20.69 4.41
N GLU A 180 -2.46 21.68 4.16
CA GLU A 180 -2.86 22.96 3.57
C GLU A 180 -3.64 22.80 2.24
N ARG A 181 -3.35 21.74 1.50
CA ARG A 181 -3.96 21.46 0.19
C ARG A 181 -5.19 20.55 0.25
N GLY A 182 -5.74 20.29 1.46
CA GLY A 182 -6.83 19.33 1.65
C GLY A 182 -6.37 17.87 1.50
N ALA A 183 -7.26 16.93 1.67
CA ALA A 183 -7.05 15.48 1.73
C ALA A 183 -5.89 15.02 2.64
N GLY A 184 -6.00 13.85 3.24
CA GLY A 184 -5.04 13.38 4.22
C GLY A 184 -5.23 14.03 5.60
N GLU A 185 -6.48 14.31 5.98
CA GLU A 185 -6.78 14.75 7.35
C GLU A 185 -6.47 13.60 8.30
N THR A 186 -5.76 13.89 9.40
CA THR A 186 -5.38 12.89 10.38
C THR A 186 -5.91 13.27 11.75
N THR A 187 -6.41 12.30 12.50
CA THR A 187 -6.84 12.47 13.88
C THR A 187 -6.30 11.34 14.74
N VAL A 188 -5.63 11.65 15.83
CA VAL A 188 -5.13 10.68 16.79
C VAL A 188 -5.58 11.07 18.20
N LEU A 189 -6.18 10.10 18.89
CA LEU A 189 -6.53 10.21 20.30
C LEU A 189 -5.71 9.16 21.07
N ASP A 190 -4.86 9.63 21.98
CA ASP A 190 -4.12 8.82 22.92
C ASP A 190 -4.62 9.04 24.34
N ILE A 191 -4.92 7.98 25.06
CA ILE A 191 -5.31 8.00 26.48
C ILE A 191 -4.38 7.06 27.23
N ALA A 192 -3.69 7.56 28.24
CA ALA A 192 -2.93 6.79 29.19
C ALA A 192 -3.46 7.02 30.61
N TRP A 193 -3.79 5.95 31.29
CA TRP A 193 -4.20 5.97 32.68
C TRP A 193 -3.35 5.00 33.49
N GLY A 194 -2.78 5.49 34.61
CA GLY A 194 -1.94 4.69 35.47
C GLY A 194 -2.25 4.92 36.95
N THR A 195 -2.02 3.90 37.76
CA THR A 195 -2.22 4.01 39.21
C THR A 195 -1.28 3.09 39.98
N ASN A 196 -0.76 3.61 41.06
CA ASN A 196 -0.03 2.83 42.06
C ASN A 196 -1.00 2.15 43.03
N PHE A 197 -0.70 0.92 43.45
CA PHE A 197 -1.49 0.16 44.41
C PHE A 197 -0.62 -0.55 45.44
N ALA A 198 -1.24 -1.16 46.45
CA ALA A 198 -0.57 -1.89 47.52
C ALA A 198 0.54 -1.09 48.26
N GLY A 199 0.32 0.23 48.45
CA GLY A 199 1.30 1.09 49.13
C GLY A 199 2.53 1.41 48.30
N GLY A 200 2.37 1.52 46.98
CA GLY A 200 3.45 1.84 46.03
C GLY A 200 4.20 0.63 45.50
N ARG A 201 3.90 -0.58 45.96
CA ARG A 201 4.55 -1.82 45.49
C ARG A 201 4.03 -2.32 44.15
N GLY A 202 2.95 -1.81 43.66
CA GLY A 202 2.44 -2.19 42.35
C GLY A 202 2.06 -0.98 41.53
N ASN A 203 2.22 -1.07 40.22
CA ASN A 203 1.76 -0.10 39.24
C ASN A 203 0.94 -0.82 38.17
N ALA A 204 -0.14 -0.17 37.72
CA ALA A 204 -0.94 -0.65 36.58
C ALA A 204 -1.20 0.50 35.63
N VAL A 205 -0.92 0.28 34.35
CA VAL A 205 -1.07 1.26 33.27
C VAL A 205 -1.92 0.69 32.16
N LEU A 206 -2.96 1.44 31.77
CA LEU A 206 -3.80 1.16 30.60
C LEU A 206 -3.60 2.28 29.59
N THR A 207 -3.34 1.93 28.33
CA THR A 207 -3.38 2.89 27.22
C THR A 207 -4.35 2.44 26.13
N VAL A 208 -5.01 3.44 25.55
CA VAL A 208 -5.86 3.29 24.38
C VAL A 208 -5.45 4.36 23.38
N SER A 209 -5.14 3.96 22.16
CA SER A 209 -4.87 4.85 21.04
C SER A 209 -5.84 4.56 19.91
N ALA A 210 -6.36 5.61 19.28
CA ALA A 210 -7.19 5.53 18.08
C ALA A 210 -6.67 6.56 17.07
N GLU A 211 -6.33 6.07 15.89
CA GLU A 211 -5.83 6.85 14.75
C GLU A 211 -6.79 6.69 13.58
N ASP A 212 -7.14 7.80 12.94
CA ASP A 212 -7.92 7.89 11.70
C ASP A 212 -7.09 8.76 10.75
N ASP A 213 -6.61 8.18 9.66
CA ASP A 213 -5.84 8.83 8.62
C ASP A 213 -6.58 8.72 7.29
N GLY A 214 -6.99 9.86 6.74
CA GLY A 214 -7.86 9.94 5.56
C GLY A 214 -7.16 9.66 4.23
N GLY A 215 -5.87 9.34 4.22
CA GLY A 215 -5.14 9.03 3.00
C GLY A 215 -5.09 10.16 1.97
N ILE A 216 -4.37 9.94 0.89
CA ILE A 216 -4.23 10.89 -0.23
C ILE A 216 -4.18 10.10 -1.55
N LEU A 217 -4.94 10.52 -2.55
CA LEU A 217 -4.83 10.03 -3.92
C LEU A 217 -3.90 10.91 -4.77
N TYR A 218 -3.33 10.37 -5.84
CA TYR A 218 -2.48 11.12 -6.78
C TYR A 218 -3.19 12.36 -7.35
N GLY A 219 -4.48 12.23 -7.66
CA GLY A 219 -5.29 13.34 -8.18
C GLY A 219 -5.52 14.50 -7.22
N GLU A 220 -5.24 14.32 -5.93
CA GLU A 220 -5.46 15.33 -4.89
C GLU A 220 -4.27 16.25 -4.68
N ARG A 221 -3.14 15.99 -5.35
CA ARG A 221 -1.96 16.84 -5.31
C ARG A 221 -1.64 17.39 -6.68
N SER A 222 -1.36 18.69 -6.76
CA SER A 222 -1.09 19.38 -8.04
C SER A 222 0.19 18.92 -8.72
N TRP A 223 1.12 18.34 -7.99
CA TRP A 223 2.39 17.85 -8.50
C TRP A 223 2.36 16.38 -8.94
N SER A 224 1.35 15.61 -8.52
CA SER A 224 1.13 14.20 -8.93
C SER A 224 -0.03 14.05 -9.92
N ARG A 225 -1.00 14.95 -9.86
CA ARG A 225 -2.19 14.90 -10.72
C ARG A 225 -1.84 14.83 -12.20
N ASN A 226 -2.61 14.03 -12.94
CA ASN A 226 -2.46 13.87 -14.39
C ASN A 226 -1.03 13.48 -14.78
N ASN A 227 -0.51 12.44 -14.13
CA ASN A 227 0.82 11.92 -14.39
C ASN A 227 1.94 12.95 -14.15
N GLY A 228 1.78 13.79 -13.14
CA GLY A 228 2.69 14.89 -12.84
C GLY A 228 4.04 14.48 -12.24
N ILE A 229 4.22 13.22 -11.82
CA ILE A 229 5.45 12.72 -11.22
C ILE A 229 6.43 12.34 -12.32
N ALA A 230 7.63 12.93 -12.25
CA ALA A 230 8.72 12.51 -13.11
C ALA A 230 9.28 11.16 -12.65
N THR A 231 9.53 10.26 -13.58
CA THR A 231 10.17 8.98 -13.31
C THR A 231 11.55 8.87 -13.95
N THR A 232 12.31 7.82 -13.62
CA THR A 232 13.59 7.54 -14.27
C THR A 232 13.49 6.27 -15.10
N LEU A 233 13.72 6.39 -16.40
CA LEU A 233 13.76 5.27 -17.35
C LEU A 233 15.20 5.00 -17.80
N ASN A 234 15.46 3.85 -18.44
CA ASN A 234 16.76 3.61 -19.07
C ASN A 234 16.96 4.62 -20.19
N ASN A 235 18.14 5.20 -20.22
CA ASN A 235 18.46 6.20 -21.25
C ASN A 235 18.74 5.48 -22.58
N PRO A 236 18.02 5.81 -23.66
CA PRO A 236 18.28 5.22 -24.97
C PRO A 236 19.61 5.72 -25.59
N ASP A 237 20.17 6.85 -25.13
CA ASP A 237 21.49 7.32 -25.57
C ASP A 237 22.60 6.51 -24.87
N PRO A 238 23.34 5.65 -25.59
CA PRO A 238 24.41 4.86 -25.00
C PRO A 238 25.60 5.69 -24.50
N ASN A 239 25.70 6.96 -24.90
CA ASN A 239 26.75 7.89 -24.48
C ASN A 239 26.29 8.81 -23.32
N GLY A 240 25.01 8.76 -22.97
CA GLY A 240 24.43 9.52 -21.88
C GLY A 240 24.54 8.82 -20.51
N PRO A 241 23.99 9.44 -19.45
CA PRO A 241 23.86 8.77 -18.16
C PRO A 241 22.96 7.53 -18.31
N PRO A 242 23.16 6.45 -17.51
CA PRO A 242 22.39 5.21 -17.65
C PRO A 242 20.89 5.35 -17.42
N ARG A 243 20.47 6.43 -16.74
CA ARG A 243 19.06 6.75 -16.48
C ARG A 243 18.75 8.15 -16.96
N ALA A 244 17.57 8.31 -17.57
CA ALA A 244 17.00 9.61 -17.96
C ALA A 244 15.82 9.93 -17.03
N VAL A 245 15.71 11.20 -16.62
CA VAL A 245 14.51 11.69 -15.91
C VAL A 245 13.48 12.05 -16.97
N VAL A 246 12.29 11.49 -16.84
CA VAL A 246 11.19 11.62 -17.80
C VAL A 246 10.00 12.26 -17.10
N ASN A 247 9.53 13.38 -17.63
CA ASN A 247 8.28 13.99 -17.23
C ASN A 247 7.15 13.41 -18.09
N ASP A 248 5.91 13.42 -17.57
CA ASP A 248 4.75 12.85 -18.22
C ASP A 248 5.02 11.42 -18.76
N PRO A 249 5.43 10.48 -17.87
CA PRO A 249 5.72 9.12 -18.29
C PRO A 249 4.44 8.44 -18.76
N ARG A 250 4.48 7.83 -19.96
CA ARG A 250 3.35 7.18 -20.60
C ARG A 250 3.64 5.71 -20.86
N TYR A 251 2.61 4.92 -20.67
CA TYR A 251 2.60 3.52 -21.10
C TYR A 251 2.03 3.47 -22.51
N TRP A 252 2.86 3.33 -23.51
CA TRP A 252 2.48 3.58 -24.89
C TRP A 252 1.75 2.44 -25.61
N LEU A 253 1.66 1.24 -25.00
CA LEU A 253 0.92 0.11 -25.59
C LEU A 253 -0.59 0.26 -25.46
N THR A 254 -1.07 1.07 -24.56
CA THR A 254 -2.48 1.25 -24.25
C THR A 254 -2.83 2.72 -24.09
N SER A 255 -4.10 3.02 -23.98
CA SER A 255 -4.62 4.36 -23.68
C SER A 255 -5.88 4.25 -22.81
N HIS A 256 -6.28 5.34 -22.19
CA HIS A 256 -7.53 5.38 -21.41
C HIS A 256 -8.78 5.21 -22.27
N GLU A 257 -8.74 5.70 -23.51
CA GLU A 257 -9.86 5.63 -24.44
C GLU A 257 -9.91 4.29 -25.20
N GLY A 258 -8.85 3.55 -25.18
CA GLY A 258 -8.68 2.31 -25.94
C GLY A 258 -7.91 2.49 -27.25
N SER A 259 -6.85 1.73 -27.37
CA SER A 259 -5.94 1.74 -28.52
C SER A 259 -6.26 0.55 -29.43
N ILE A 260 -6.32 0.77 -30.74
CA ILE A 260 -6.76 -0.19 -31.73
C ILE A 260 -5.66 -0.49 -32.74
N ALA A 261 -5.32 -1.77 -32.89
CA ALA A 261 -4.35 -2.25 -33.86
C ALA A 261 -4.99 -3.20 -34.90
N PRO A 262 -4.48 -3.23 -36.13
CA PRO A 262 -5.03 -4.07 -37.22
C PRO A 262 -4.53 -5.53 -37.10
N GLY A 263 -4.93 -6.26 -36.07
CA GLY A 263 -4.51 -7.63 -35.86
C GLY A 263 -3.00 -7.83 -35.66
N PHE A 264 -2.55 -9.08 -35.47
CA PHE A 264 -1.13 -9.40 -35.34
C PHE A 264 -0.39 -9.29 -36.66
N GLY A 265 0.63 -8.43 -36.72
CA GLY A 265 1.44 -8.24 -37.91
C GLY A 265 0.76 -7.47 -39.06
N GLY A 266 -0.47 -6.99 -38.86
CA GLY A 266 -1.21 -6.24 -39.88
C GLY A 266 -0.76 -4.80 -40.08
N ARG A 267 -0.09 -4.21 -39.09
CA ARG A 267 0.25 -2.79 -39.06
C ARG A 267 1.04 -2.31 -40.27
N GLY A 268 2.09 -3.04 -40.68
CA GLY A 268 2.92 -2.69 -41.84
C GLY A 268 2.25 -2.87 -43.18
N ASN A 269 1.09 -3.56 -43.27
CA ASN A 269 0.39 -3.89 -44.50
C ASN A 269 -0.98 -3.20 -44.63
N THR A 270 -1.37 -2.39 -43.66
CA THR A 270 -2.67 -1.74 -43.63
C THR A 270 -2.57 -0.34 -44.21
N TYR A 271 -3.22 -0.11 -45.37
CA TYR A 271 -3.25 1.15 -46.08
C TYR A 271 -4.61 1.83 -45.93
N VAL A 272 -4.96 2.19 -44.70
CA VAL A 272 -6.18 2.93 -44.40
C VAL A 272 -5.80 4.34 -43.96
N ASP A 273 -6.49 5.32 -44.51
CA ASP A 273 -6.34 6.75 -44.22
C ASP A 273 -7.74 7.29 -43.86
N ILE A 274 -8.06 7.25 -42.56
CA ILE A 274 -9.37 7.67 -42.04
C ILE A 274 -9.50 9.20 -42.09
N ASN A 275 -8.40 9.91 -41.85
CA ASN A 275 -8.40 11.37 -41.79
C ASN A 275 -8.25 12.05 -43.15
N GLY A 276 -7.97 11.30 -44.23
CA GLY A 276 -7.92 11.77 -45.61
C GLY A 276 -6.69 12.64 -45.94
N ASN A 277 -5.62 12.52 -45.20
CA ASN A 277 -4.42 13.35 -45.37
C ASN A 277 -3.41 12.78 -46.40
N GLY A 278 -3.68 11.58 -46.92
CA GLY A 278 -2.85 10.91 -47.93
C GLY A 278 -1.72 10.06 -47.35
N ILE A 279 -1.65 9.89 -46.05
CA ILE A 279 -0.70 9.03 -45.33
C ILE A 279 -1.51 7.91 -44.67
N ALA A 280 -1.07 6.67 -44.77
CA ALA A 280 -1.73 5.60 -44.04
C ALA A 280 -1.61 5.82 -42.52
N ASP A 281 -2.75 5.71 -41.79
CA ASP A 281 -2.82 6.04 -40.36
C ASP A 281 -1.78 5.29 -39.51
N CYS A 282 -1.56 4.02 -39.79
CA CYS A 282 -0.53 3.23 -39.09
C CYS A 282 0.89 3.71 -39.36
N GLN A 283 1.15 4.34 -40.51
CA GLN A 283 2.44 4.97 -40.81
C GLN A 283 2.56 6.35 -40.16
N GLU A 284 1.46 7.08 -40.06
CA GLU A 284 1.40 8.35 -39.37
C GLU A 284 1.65 8.17 -37.87
N SER A 285 1.07 7.11 -37.28
CA SER A 285 1.24 6.77 -35.85
C SER A 285 2.59 6.12 -35.53
N GLU A 286 3.42 5.83 -36.52
CA GLU A 286 4.70 5.13 -36.34
C GLU A 286 5.83 5.98 -35.77
N GLY A 287 5.63 7.01 -34.99
CA GLY A 287 6.66 7.91 -34.43
C GLY A 287 7.89 7.24 -33.78
N GLY A 288 8.35 6.10 -34.33
CA GLY A 288 9.49 5.32 -33.86
C GLY A 288 9.12 4.06 -33.11
N ARG A 289 7.87 3.66 -33.09
CA ARG A 289 7.42 2.43 -32.41
C ARG A 289 7.79 1.17 -33.18
N VAL A 290 8.41 0.25 -32.48
CA VAL A 290 8.71 -1.08 -32.97
C VAL A 290 7.79 -2.05 -32.22
N GLY A 291 6.75 -2.54 -32.87
CA GLY A 291 5.90 -3.58 -32.27
C GLY A 291 4.49 -3.62 -32.85
N TYR A 292 3.96 -4.82 -32.95
CA TYR A 292 2.66 -5.14 -33.51
C TYR A 292 1.47 -4.83 -32.57
N LEU A 293 1.73 -4.44 -31.32
CA LEU A 293 0.72 -4.18 -30.29
C LEU A 293 0.36 -2.70 -30.14
N ALA A 294 1.18 -1.80 -30.65
CA ALA A 294 0.87 -0.37 -30.59
C ALA A 294 -0.29 -0.04 -31.54
N GLY A 295 -1.33 0.60 -31.03
CA GLY A 295 -2.51 0.96 -31.82
C GLY A 295 -2.22 2.02 -32.87
N CYS A 296 -2.90 1.90 -33.99
CA CYS A 296 -2.92 2.94 -35.02
C CYS A 296 -4.02 3.98 -34.76
N TRP A 297 -5.06 3.57 -34.06
CA TRP A 297 -6.25 4.37 -33.78
C TRP A 297 -6.61 4.35 -32.31
N LEU A 298 -7.36 5.37 -31.93
CA LEU A 298 -7.97 5.52 -30.61
C LEU A 298 -9.44 5.84 -30.80
N THR A 299 -10.22 5.54 -29.78
CA THR A 299 -11.61 6.02 -29.70
C THR A 299 -11.70 7.30 -28.89
N ASN A 300 -12.43 8.27 -29.37
CA ASN A 300 -12.81 9.42 -28.58
C ASN A 300 -13.90 9.02 -27.55
N PRO A 301 -14.17 9.83 -26.51
CA PRO A 301 -15.23 9.55 -25.54
C PRO A 301 -16.62 9.31 -26.15
N ASP A 302 -16.88 9.86 -27.34
CA ASP A 302 -18.14 9.67 -28.07
C ASP A 302 -18.14 8.41 -28.97
N GLY A 303 -17.08 7.61 -28.95
CA GLY A 303 -16.91 6.39 -29.74
C GLY A 303 -16.40 6.62 -31.17
N SER A 304 -16.21 7.86 -31.62
CA SER A 304 -15.58 8.14 -32.91
C SER A 304 -14.09 7.77 -32.91
N VAL A 305 -13.55 7.52 -34.10
CA VAL A 305 -12.15 7.06 -34.24
C VAL A 305 -11.24 8.20 -34.68
N ARG A 306 -10.05 8.25 -34.12
CA ARG A 306 -8.96 9.15 -34.52
C ARG A 306 -7.63 8.41 -34.63
N VAL A 307 -6.71 8.97 -35.38
CA VAL A 307 -5.35 8.45 -35.47
C VAL A 307 -4.63 8.67 -34.13
N ASN A 308 -3.92 7.63 -33.68
CA ASN A 308 -3.13 7.69 -32.46
C ASN A 308 -1.94 8.65 -32.63
N GLN A 309 -1.74 9.54 -31.66
CA GLN A 309 -0.59 10.42 -31.60
C GLN A 309 0.49 9.79 -30.72
N ASP A 310 1.57 9.34 -31.34
CA ASP A 310 2.68 8.77 -30.60
C ASP A 310 3.44 9.83 -29.82
N GLY A 311 3.79 9.53 -28.58
CA GLY A 311 4.78 10.26 -27.82
C GLY A 311 6.20 9.89 -28.24
N VAL A 312 7.17 10.20 -27.41
CA VAL A 312 8.55 9.81 -27.58
C VAL A 312 8.81 8.54 -26.77
N LEU A 313 9.07 7.43 -27.46
CA LEU A 313 9.50 6.19 -26.80
C LEU A 313 10.90 6.37 -26.20
N ILE A 314 11.05 6.00 -24.94
CA ILE A 314 12.31 6.14 -24.19
C ILE A 314 12.87 4.77 -23.81
N ASP A 315 12.05 3.91 -23.20
CA ASP A 315 12.50 2.62 -22.69
C ASP A 315 11.40 1.56 -22.83
N GLY A 316 11.62 0.61 -23.73
CA GLY A 316 10.76 -0.57 -23.91
C GLY A 316 9.29 -0.22 -24.09
N LEU A 317 8.55 -0.19 -22.99
CA LEU A 317 7.11 0.05 -22.96
C LEU A 317 6.75 1.49 -22.54
N PHE A 318 7.73 2.29 -22.14
CA PHE A 318 7.51 3.63 -21.60
C PHE A 318 8.08 4.73 -22.50
N GLY A 319 7.40 5.85 -22.53
CA GLY A 319 7.78 7.05 -23.24
C GLY A 319 7.33 8.31 -22.52
N THR A 320 7.22 9.40 -23.25
CA THR A 320 6.72 10.69 -22.75
C THR A 320 5.80 11.35 -23.76
N GLY A 321 4.72 11.95 -23.28
CA GLY A 321 3.72 12.61 -24.12
C GLY A 321 2.95 11.66 -25.02
N GLY A 322 2.14 12.19 -25.92
CA GLY A 322 1.27 11.42 -26.80
C GLY A 322 0.01 10.91 -26.10
N ASP A 323 -0.63 9.91 -26.72
CA ASP A 323 -1.91 9.36 -26.31
C ASP A 323 -1.79 8.10 -25.42
N GLY A 324 -0.59 7.70 -25.03
CA GLY A 324 -0.38 6.56 -24.14
C GLY A 324 -1.04 6.76 -22.77
N ALA A 325 -1.38 5.68 -22.10
CA ALA A 325 -1.92 5.73 -20.76
C ALA A 325 -0.95 6.35 -19.75
N TYR A 326 -1.47 6.95 -18.69
CA TYR A 326 -0.66 7.47 -17.60
C TYR A 326 0.08 6.32 -16.89
N ALA A 327 1.30 6.58 -16.45
CA ALA A 327 2.01 5.64 -15.60
C ALA A 327 1.48 5.66 -14.16
N ASP A 328 0.95 6.81 -13.73
CA ASP A 328 0.32 7.00 -12.42
C ASP A 328 -1.07 7.63 -12.62
N HIS A 329 -2.11 7.01 -12.11
CA HIS A 329 -3.49 7.47 -12.24
C HIS A 329 -3.91 8.37 -11.09
N ASN A 330 -4.89 9.24 -11.36
CA ASN A 330 -5.38 10.19 -10.36
C ASN A 330 -6.07 9.50 -9.17
N SER A 331 -6.63 8.32 -9.36
CA SER A 331 -7.30 7.48 -8.38
C SER A 331 -6.36 6.56 -7.61
N ASP A 332 -5.12 6.40 -8.05
CA ASP A 332 -4.14 5.61 -7.32
C ASP A 332 -3.83 6.22 -5.95
N THR A 333 -3.56 5.36 -5.00
CA THR A 333 -3.17 5.76 -3.66
C THR A 333 -1.75 6.31 -3.64
N LEU A 334 -1.62 7.60 -3.33
CA LEU A 334 -0.34 8.23 -3.02
C LEU A 334 0.07 7.98 -1.56
N TYR A 335 -0.92 7.99 -0.67
CA TYR A 335 -0.79 7.77 0.76
C TYR A 335 -2.02 7.01 1.24
N PRO A 336 -1.88 5.82 1.85
CA PRO A 336 -3.02 4.97 2.16
C PRO A 336 -3.89 5.52 3.29
N GLU A 337 -5.19 5.38 3.17
CA GLU A 337 -6.12 5.57 4.27
C GLU A 337 -5.89 4.50 5.33
N THR A 338 -5.77 4.88 6.60
CA THR A 338 -5.50 3.92 7.68
C THR A 338 -6.25 4.27 8.95
N ASP A 339 -7.04 3.30 9.44
CA ASP A 339 -7.62 3.29 10.77
C ASP A 339 -6.81 2.36 11.67
N ARG A 340 -6.37 2.85 12.85
CA ARG A 340 -5.61 2.03 13.79
C ARG A 340 -6.12 2.19 15.21
N GLN A 341 -6.25 1.08 15.91
CA GLN A 341 -6.60 1.01 17.33
C GLN A 341 -5.56 0.19 18.07
N VAL A 342 -5.06 0.75 19.17
CA VAL A 342 -4.04 0.12 20.02
C VAL A 342 -4.55 0.13 21.46
N VAL A 343 -4.53 -1.04 22.09
CA VAL A 343 -4.83 -1.17 23.51
C VAL A 343 -3.67 -1.88 24.19
N ASN A 344 -3.11 -1.28 25.25
CA ASN A 344 -2.09 -1.91 26.06
C ASN A 344 -2.51 -1.88 27.53
N PHE A 345 -2.19 -2.96 28.22
CA PHE A 345 -2.30 -3.02 29.67
C PHE A 345 -1.04 -3.64 30.24
N ASN A 346 -0.36 -2.88 31.08
CA ASN A 346 0.85 -3.27 31.76
C ASN A 346 0.60 -3.23 33.27
N VAL A 347 1.12 -4.21 33.99
CA VAL A 347 1.07 -4.25 35.45
C VAL A 347 2.37 -4.80 35.96
N SER A 348 2.90 -4.20 37.03
CA SER A 348 4.04 -4.68 37.78
C SER A 348 3.75 -4.73 39.25
N TYR A 349 4.43 -5.64 39.97
CA TYR A 349 4.27 -5.79 41.39
C TYR A 349 5.57 -6.27 42.06
N GLU A 350 5.99 -5.58 43.10
CA GLU A 350 7.11 -5.93 43.95
C GLU A 350 6.64 -6.87 45.06
N PHE A 351 6.98 -8.16 44.91
CA PHE A 351 6.69 -9.18 45.92
C PHE A 351 7.57 -8.99 47.16
N SER A 352 8.80 -8.55 46.95
CA SER A 352 9.78 -8.16 47.97
C SER A 352 10.73 -7.12 47.40
N ASP A 353 11.63 -6.57 48.20
CA ASP A 353 12.67 -5.62 47.79
C ASP A 353 13.65 -6.20 46.71
N THR A 354 13.61 -7.52 46.50
CA THR A 354 14.49 -8.22 45.55
C THR A 354 13.74 -8.98 44.47
N LEU A 355 12.41 -9.01 44.51
CA LEU A 355 11.60 -9.79 43.55
C LEU A 355 10.44 -8.96 43.03
N ARG A 356 10.47 -8.66 41.73
CA ARG A 356 9.37 -7.99 40.99
C ARG A 356 8.79 -8.94 39.96
N GLY A 357 7.48 -8.90 39.77
CA GLY A 357 6.79 -9.55 38.66
C GLY A 357 6.13 -8.54 37.76
N PHE A 358 5.99 -8.88 36.47
CA PHE A 358 5.33 -8.01 35.50
C PHE A 358 4.50 -8.80 34.49
N LEU A 359 3.49 -8.11 33.94
CA LEU A 359 2.66 -8.56 32.82
C LEU A 359 2.47 -7.39 31.88
N GLU A 360 2.80 -7.60 30.61
CA GLU A 360 2.55 -6.67 29.49
C GLU A 360 1.58 -7.33 28.51
N THR A 361 0.50 -6.65 28.17
CA THR A 361 -0.44 -7.14 27.16
C THR A 361 -0.71 -6.07 26.11
N LYS A 362 -0.88 -6.47 24.88
CA LYS A 362 -1.13 -5.58 23.75
C LYS A 362 -2.11 -6.22 22.77
N TYR A 363 -3.07 -5.42 22.30
CA TYR A 363 -3.89 -5.71 21.13
C TYR A 363 -3.86 -4.52 20.18
N VAL A 364 -3.67 -4.78 18.91
CA VAL A 364 -3.70 -3.79 17.84
C VAL A 364 -4.57 -4.30 16.71
N LYS A 365 -5.42 -3.44 16.19
CA LYS A 365 -6.11 -3.63 14.92
C LYS A 365 -5.82 -2.43 14.03
N ALA A 366 -5.38 -2.68 12.80
CA ALA A 366 -5.19 -1.68 11.76
C ALA A 366 -5.91 -2.12 10.49
N GLU A 367 -6.71 -1.23 9.93
CA GLU A 367 -7.42 -1.36 8.66
C GLU A 367 -6.83 -0.33 7.70
N THR A 368 -6.42 -0.77 6.52
CA THR A 368 -5.80 0.10 5.51
C THR A 368 -6.45 -0.12 4.18
N ASN A 369 -6.87 0.96 3.53
CA ASN A 369 -7.46 0.95 2.21
C ASN A 369 -6.48 1.54 1.20
N THR A 370 -6.29 0.84 0.09
CA THR A 370 -5.49 1.31 -1.04
C THR A 370 -6.28 1.13 -2.32
N PHE A 371 -6.08 2.06 -3.24
CA PHE A 371 -6.61 2.00 -4.60
C PHE A 371 -5.43 1.93 -5.56
N SER A 372 -5.53 1.07 -6.54
CA SER A 372 -4.57 0.92 -7.61
C SER A 372 -5.36 0.57 -8.86
N GLU A 373 -5.25 1.38 -9.85
CA GLU A 373 -5.88 1.12 -11.13
C GLU A 373 -4.92 0.30 -11.99
N TYR A 374 -4.99 -1.02 -11.88
CA TYR A 374 -4.06 -1.88 -12.60
C TYR A 374 -4.74 -2.93 -13.47
N ASP A 375 -5.89 -2.75 -13.99
CA ASP A 375 -6.41 -3.67 -14.99
C ASP A 375 -6.29 -3.07 -16.41
N GLY A 376 -5.04 -2.81 -16.82
CA GLY A 376 -4.72 -2.56 -18.23
C GLY A 376 -4.85 -3.84 -19.05
N PHE A 377 -5.78 -3.87 -19.98
CA PHE A 377 -5.83 -4.93 -20.98
C PHE A 377 -4.85 -4.60 -22.09
N PHE A 378 -3.60 -5.01 -21.89
CA PHE A 378 -2.46 -4.52 -22.67
C PHE A 378 -2.36 -5.07 -24.11
N ASP A 379 -3.04 -6.15 -24.48
CA ASP A 379 -2.80 -6.72 -25.82
C ASP A 379 -3.74 -7.82 -26.25
N THR A 380 -4.96 -7.92 -25.67
CA THR A 380 -5.60 -9.22 -25.76
C THR A 380 -7.09 -9.20 -26.00
N LEU A 381 -7.64 -8.01 -26.22
CA LEU A 381 -9.06 -7.94 -26.55
C LEU A 381 -9.20 -8.03 -28.08
N GLU A 382 -9.77 -9.10 -28.56
CA GLU A 382 -10.07 -9.27 -29.97
C GLU A 382 -11.46 -8.71 -30.30
N ILE A 383 -11.52 -7.84 -31.31
CA ILE A 383 -12.78 -7.36 -31.88
C ILE A 383 -13.04 -8.12 -33.17
N THR A 384 -14.17 -8.80 -33.22
CA THR A 384 -14.60 -9.61 -34.37
C THR A 384 -15.39 -8.80 -35.39
N PRO A 385 -15.48 -9.23 -36.68
CA PRO A 385 -16.20 -8.50 -37.72
C PRO A 385 -17.69 -8.34 -37.49
N ASP A 386 -18.30 -9.18 -36.69
CA ASP A 386 -19.71 -9.22 -36.37
C ASP A 386 -20.07 -8.43 -35.10
N ASN A 387 -19.11 -7.70 -34.53
CA ASN A 387 -19.33 -6.84 -33.37
C ASN A 387 -20.17 -5.61 -33.78
N PRO A 388 -21.39 -5.44 -33.26
CA PRO A 388 -22.29 -4.35 -33.66
C PRO A 388 -21.86 -2.95 -33.20
N TYR A 389 -20.88 -2.87 -32.29
CA TYR A 389 -20.30 -1.62 -31.82
C TYR A 389 -19.11 -1.15 -32.67
N LEU A 390 -18.66 -1.96 -33.67
CA LEU A 390 -17.54 -1.60 -34.51
C LEU A 390 -17.78 -0.25 -35.20
N PRO A 391 -16.93 0.78 -34.97
CA PRO A 391 -17.04 2.05 -35.68
C PRO A 391 -16.96 1.86 -37.19
N ALA A 392 -17.82 2.57 -37.92
CA ALA A 392 -17.90 2.46 -39.37
C ALA A 392 -16.59 2.83 -40.06
N GLU A 393 -15.81 3.72 -39.47
CA GLU A 393 -14.48 4.14 -39.94
C GLU A 393 -13.48 2.99 -39.95
N LEU A 394 -13.63 2.02 -39.05
CA LEU A 394 -12.74 0.85 -38.94
C LEU A 394 -13.18 -0.32 -39.81
N GLN A 395 -14.37 -0.26 -40.43
CA GLN A 395 -14.84 -1.36 -41.30
C GLN A 395 -13.86 -1.66 -42.44
N PRO A 396 -13.28 -0.68 -43.15
CA PRO A 396 -12.28 -0.95 -44.19
C PRO A 396 -11.03 -1.66 -43.67
N VAL A 397 -10.63 -1.41 -42.41
CA VAL A 397 -9.53 -2.11 -41.77
C VAL A 397 -9.94 -3.54 -41.46
N MET A 398 -11.10 -3.74 -40.85
CA MET A 398 -11.67 -5.03 -40.50
C MET A 398 -11.76 -5.94 -41.74
N ASP A 399 -12.21 -5.39 -42.86
CA ASP A 399 -12.31 -6.13 -44.16
C ASP A 399 -10.95 -6.59 -44.68
N GLN A 400 -9.86 -5.89 -44.34
CA GLN A 400 -8.51 -6.25 -44.75
C GLN A 400 -7.88 -7.32 -43.85
N VAL A 401 -8.08 -7.20 -42.51
CA VAL A 401 -7.32 -7.99 -41.54
C VAL A 401 -8.15 -9.10 -40.88
N GLY A 402 -9.47 -9.01 -40.89
CA GLY A 402 -10.40 -10.00 -40.36
C GLY A 402 -10.66 -9.90 -38.86
N TYR A 403 -9.84 -9.20 -38.10
CA TYR A 403 -10.04 -8.89 -36.68
C TYR A 403 -9.17 -7.72 -36.26
N LEU A 404 -9.56 -7.02 -35.20
CA LEU A 404 -8.79 -5.95 -34.62
C LEU A 404 -8.33 -6.36 -33.22
N ILE A 405 -7.17 -5.85 -32.80
CA ILE A 405 -6.70 -5.94 -31.43
C ILE A 405 -7.03 -4.62 -30.75
N PHE A 406 -7.61 -4.74 -29.56
CA PHE A 406 -7.96 -3.61 -28.73
C PHE A 406 -7.21 -3.71 -27.40
N THR A 407 -6.62 -2.61 -26.97
CA THR A 407 -5.99 -2.48 -25.66
C THR A 407 -6.59 -1.29 -24.96
N LYS A 408 -6.86 -1.39 -23.69
CA LYS A 408 -7.43 -0.30 -22.90
C LYS A 408 -6.89 -0.29 -21.48
N ASP A 409 -6.60 0.89 -20.99
CA ASP A 409 -6.42 1.17 -19.59
C ASP A 409 -7.82 1.47 -19.01
N ALA A 410 -8.39 0.48 -18.34
CA ALA A 410 -9.84 0.35 -18.16
C ALA A 410 -10.37 1.11 -16.93
N LEU A 411 -9.92 2.34 -16.71
CA LEU A 411 -10.29 3.19 -15.56
C LEU A 411 -11.80 3.42 -15.41
N ASP A 412 -12.52 3.36 -16.53
CA ASP A 412 -13.98 3.57 -16.58
C ASP A 412 -14.78 2.28 -16.42
N TRP A 413 -14.10 1.11 -16.43
CA TRP A 413 -14.75 -0.20 -16.31
C TRP A 413 -14.65 -0.79 -14.92
N HIS A 414 -13.57 -0.49 -14.20
CA HIS A 414 -13.28 -1.10 -12.93
C HIS A 414 -12.38 -0.20 -12.07
N GLU A 415 -12.64 -0.19 -10.77
CA GLU A 415 -11.77 0.39 -9.75
C GLU A 415 -11.20 -0.74 -8.91
N ASP A 416 -9.88 -0.92 -8.94
CA ASP A 416 -9.20 -1.88 -8.08
C ASP A 416 -8.92 -1.27 -6.71
N GLY A 417 -9.35 -1.98 -5.68
CA GLY A 417 -9.11 -1.61 -4.30
C GLY A 417 -8.63 -2.81 -3.49
N SER A 418 -7.76 -2.55 -2.55
CA SER A 418 -7.33 -3.56 -1.57
C SER A 418 -7.55 -3.05 -0.17
N GLU A 419 -8.20 -3.87 0.65
CA GLU A 419 -8.35 -3.66 2.08
C GLU A 419 -7.44 -4.63 2.83
N TYR A 420 -6.63 -4.09 3.74
CA TYR A 420 -5.73 -4.86 4.59
C TYR A 420 -6.18 -4.71 6.04
N THR A 421 -6.64 -5.79 6.66
CA THR A 421 -6.85 -5.86 8.11
C THR A 421 -5.66 -6.56 8.74
N ARG A 422 -5.02 -5.92 9.72
CA ARG A 422 -3.87 -6.45 10.46
C ARG A 422 -4.18 -6.44 11.94
N GLU A 423 -4.03 -7.60 12.58
CA GLU A 423 -4.24 -7.73 14.01
C GLU A 423 -2.97 -8.25 14.68
N THR A 424 -2.59 -7.62 15.79
CA THR A 424 -1.43 -8.02 16.58
C THR A 424 -1.83 -8.20 18.04
N THR A 425 -1.61 -9.38 18.58
CA THR A 425 -1.75 -9.65 20.01
C THR A 425 -0.40 -10.04 20.58
N ARG A 426 0.01 -9.42 21.71
CA ARG A 426 1.25 -9.76 22.40
C ARG A 426 1.02 -9.84 23.90
N VAL A 427 1.57 -10.86 24.54
CA VAL A 427 1.56 -11.04 25.99
C VAL A 427 2.98 -11.38 26.44
N VAL A 428 3.45 -10.67 27.44
CA VAL A 428 4.73 -10.94 28.11
C VAL A 428 4.47 -11.01 29.60
N ALA A 429 4.95 -12.07 30.24
CA ALA A 429 4.91 -12.21 31.68
C ALA A 429 6.29 -12.62 32.18
N GLY A 430 6.74 -12.05 33.29
CA GLY A 430 8.05 -12.34 33.80
C GLY A 430 8.26 -12.01 35.28
N LEU A 431 9.40 -12.45 35.76
CA LEU A 431 9.92 -12.21 37.10
C LEU A 431 11.34 -11.65 36.99
N GLU A 432 11.63 -10.61 37.74
CA GLU A 432 12.93 -10.00 37.92
C GLU A 432 13.37 -10.25 39.37
N TRP A 433 14.49 -10.92 39.53
CA TRP A 433 15.07 -11.22 40.83
C TRP A 433 16.46 -10.61 40.95
N GLN A 434 16.60 -9.70 41.92
CA GLN A 434 17.85 -9.00 42.22
C GLN A 434 18.40 -9.47 43.57
N PRO A 435 19.10 -10.62 43.63
CA PRO A 435 19.62 -11.18 44.89
C PRO A 435 20.70 -10.33 45.55
N SER A 436 21.37 -9.44 44.82
CA SER A 436 22.35 -8.48 45.31
C SER A 436 22.40 -7.26 44.38
N GLU A 437 23.07 -6.18 44.79
CA GLU A 437 23.25 -4.97 43.98
C GLU A 437 23.95 -5.25 42.62
N ASP A 438 24.81 -6.28 42.55
CA ASP A 438 25.59 -6.63 41.36
C ASP A 438 24.93 -7.70 40.48
N HIS A 439 23.83 -8.32 40.91
CA HIS A 439 23.25 -9.48 40.20
C HIS A 439 21.75 -9.29 39.98
N MET A 440 21.33 -9.34 38.73
CA MET A 440 19.93 -9.41 38.33
C MET A 440 19.68 -10.66 37.47
N VAL A 441 18.58 -11.34 37.73
CA VAL A 441 18.12 -12.48 36.95
C VAL A 441 16.70 -12.20 36.49
N GLU A 442 16.47 -12.16 35.19
CA GLU A 442 15.15 -12.05 34.59
C GLU A 442 14.74 -13.41 33.98
N PHE A 443 13.53 -13.80 34.26
CA PHE A 443 12.86 -14.89 33.55
C PHE A 443 11.56 -14.35 32.97
N SER A 444 11.39 -14.45 31.64
CA SER A 444 10.17 -14.01 30.98
C SER A 444 9.70 -14.97 29.89
N VAL A 445 8.39 -15.01 29.69
CA VAL A 445 7.73 -15.70 28.57
C VAL A 445 7.06 -14.62 27.72
N ASN A 446 7.36 -14.64 26.41
CA ASN A 446 6.84 -13.67 25.44
C ASN A 446 6.13 -14.44 24.32
N GLN A 447 4.86 -14.19 24.12
CA GLN A 447 4.04 -14.75 23.05
C GLN A 447 3.41 -13.62 22.25
N GLY A 448 3.56 -13.69 20.92
CA GLY A 448 2.91 -12.78 19.99
C GLY A 448 2.23 -13.54 18.87
N ILE A 449 1.09 -13.02 18.44
CA ILE A 449 0.31 -13.49 17.30
C ILE A 449 0.10 -12.31 16.38
N PHE A 450 0.36 -12.51 15.09
CA PHE A 450 0.07 -11.55 14.03
C PHE A 450 -0.80 -12.23 12.98
N GLU A 451 -1.90 -11.59 12.65
CA GLU A 451 -2.82 -12.02 11.61
C GLU A 451 -3.00 -10.88 10.59
N GLN A 452 -3.01 -11.24 9.31
CA GLN A 452 -3.28 -10.32 8.22
C GLN A 452 -4.32 -10.93 7.29
N LYS A 453 -5.41 -10.19 7.06
CA LYS A 453 -6.39 -10.44 6.02
C LYS A 453 -6.19 -9.39 4.93
N SER A 454 -6.20 -9.83 3.68
CA SER A 454 -6.21 -8.95 2.52
C SER A 454 -7.42 -9.32 1.67
N GLU A 455 -8.20 -8.33 1.33
CA GLU A 455 -9.32 -8.43 0.39
C GLU A 455 -9.06 -7.44 -0.74
N SER A 456 -9.19 -7.91 -1.97
CA SER A 456 -9.08 -7.06 -3.16
C SER A 456 -10.22 -7.35 -4.12
N THR A 457 -10.65 -6.30 -4.80
CA THR A 457 -11.59 -6.42 -5.92
C THR A 457 -10.82 -6.76 -7.18
N SER A 458 -11.43 -7.51 -8.07
CA SER A 458 -10.85 -7.86 -9.37
C SER A 458 -11.96 -8.20 -10.35
N ILE A 459 -11.69 -8.04 -11.65
CA ILE A 459 -12.62 -8.40 -12.72
C ILE A 459 -12.74 -9.93 -12.79
N LEU A 460 -13.97 -10.43 -12.99
CA LEU A 460 -14.21 -11.82 -13.36
C LEU A 460 -13.94 -11.99 -14.85
N LEU A 461 -12.73 -12.43 -15.20
CA LEU A 461 -12.22 -12.45 -16.57
C LEU A 461 -13.12 -13.21 -17.55
N ASP A 462 -13.69 -14.35 -17.16
CA ASP A 462 -14.58 -15.15 -18.01
C ASP A 462 -15.87 -14.38 -18.37
N ARG A 463 -16.45 -13.66 -17.41
CA ARG A 463 -17.62 -12.79 -17.66
C ARG A 463 -17.26 -11.57 -18.48
N PHE A 464 -16.10 -11.02 -18.22
CA PHE A 464 -15.62 -9.86 -18.96
C PHE A 464 -15.40 -10.19 -20.44
N TYR A 465 -14.70 -11.31 -20.75
CA TYR A 465 -14.50 -11.74 -22.13
C TYR A 465 -15.81 -12.12 -22.81
N ALA A 466 -16.76 -12.72 -22.07
CA ALA A 466 -18.10 -12.97 -22.61
C ALA A 466 -18.83 -11.68 -22.98
N ALA A 467 -18.72 -10.64 -22.15
CA ALA A 467 -19.32 -9.33 -22.40
C ALA A 467 -18.66 -8.61 -23.59
N MET A 468 -17.35 -8.78 -23.77
CA MET A 468 -16.60 -8.22 -24.90
C MET A 468 -16.96 -8.91 -26.23
N ASP A 469 -17.24 -10.22 -26.21
CA ASP A 469 -17.65 -10.98 -27.41
C ASP A 469 -19.14 -10.71 -27.75
N THR A 470 -19.38 -9.48 -28.16
CA THR A 470 -20.70 -8.94 -28.49
C THR A 470 -21.02 -9.14 -29.96
N VAL A 471 -22.25 -9.63 -30.24
CA VAL A 471 -22.79 -9.81 -31.58
C VAL A 471 -24.20 -9.21 -31.69
N ALA A 472 -24.72 -9.07 -32.89
CA ALA A 472 -26.10 -8.64 -33.11
C ALA A 472 -27.06 -9.83 -33.07
N ASP A 473 -28.19 -9.70 -32.35
CA ASP A 473 -29.30 -10.65 -32.43
C ASP A 473 -30.08 -10.51 -33.77
N ALA A 474 -31.08 -11.33 -33.97
CA ALA A 474 -31.92 -11.29 -35.17
C ALA A 474 -32.66 -9.95 -35.39
N ASN A 475 -32.76 -9.11 -34.37
CA ASN A 475 -33.38 -7.78 -34.42
C ASN A 475 -32.33 -6.66 -34.56
N GLY A 476 -31.04 -7.00 -34.55
CA GLY A 476 -29.93 -6.06 -34.60
C GLY A 476 -29.54 -5.49 -33.23
N ASN A 477 -30.02 -6.05 -32.12
CA ASN A 477 -29.63 -5.59 -30.79
C ASN A 477 -28.28 -6.25 -30.39
N PRO A 478 -27.39 -5.50 -29.72
CA PRO A 478 -26.19 -6.07 -29.15
C PRO A 478 -26.52 -7.10 -28.05
N VAL A 479 -25.95 -8.28 -28.15
CA VAL A 479 -26.04 -9.37 -27.16
C VAL A 479 -24.69 -10.08 -27.06
N CYS A 480 -24.41 -10.74 -25.93
CA CYS A 480 -23.24 -11.59 -25.84
C CYS A 480 -23.41 -12.81 -26.77
N ARG A 481 -22.36 -13.19 -27.50
CA ARG A 481 -22.40 -14.39 -28.35
C ARG A 481 -22.75 -15.64 -27.56
N SER A 482 -22.28 -15.74 -26.30
CA SER A 482 -22.58 -16.84 -25.39
C SER A 482 -24.08 -17.05 -25.12
N ASP A 483 -24.91 -16.01 -25.24
CA ASP A 483 -26.36 -16.12 -25.07
C ASP A 483 -27.07 -16.66 -26.31
N LEU A 484 -26.47 -16.46 -27.49
CA LEU A 484 -26.98 -17.02 -28.76
C LEU A 484 -26.44 -18.44 -29.02
N ASP A 485 -25.18 -18.67 -28.71
CA ASP A 485 -24.52 -19.94 -28.84
C ASP A 485 -23.70 -20.29 -27.57
N PRO A 486 -24.31 -21.02 -26.63
CA PRO A 486 -23.62 -21.41 -25.39
C PRO A 486 -22.38 -22.31 -25.61
N THR A 487 -22.18 -22.80 -26.84
CA THR A 487 -21.03 -23.63 -27.21
C THR A 487 -19.91 -22.84 -27.90
N ALA A 488 -20.14 -21.55 -28.16
CA ALA A 488 -19.13 -20.70 -28.73
C ALA A 488 -17.90 -20.63 -27.81
N ALA A 489 -16.75 -20.86 -28.38
CA ALA A 489 -15.50 -20.65 -27.68
C ALA A 489 -15.23 -19.14 -27.67
N TYR A 490 -14.96 -18.58 -26.48
CA TYR A 490 -14.42 -17.22 -26.45
C TYR A 490 -13.04 -17.20 -27.09
N PRO A 491 -12.55 -16.07 -27.59
CA PRO A 491 -11.17 -15.89 -28.01
C PRO A 491 -10.18 -15.88 -26.82
N ILE A 492 -10.51 -16.58 -25.74
CA ILE A 492 -9.65 -16.80 -24.57
C ILE A 492 -8.38 -17.56 -24.94
N ASP A 493 -8.43 -18.37 -25.98
CA ASP A 493 -7.30 -19.18 -26.42
C ASP A 493 -6.08 -18.33 -26.77
N TYR A 494 -6.27 -17.10 -27.21
CA TYR A 494 -5.18 -16.19 -27.50
C TYR A 494 -4.48 -15.68 -26.23
N PHE A 495 -5.23 -15.26 -25.22
CA PHE A 495 -4.66 -14.80 -23.96
C PHE A 495 -3.94 -15.95 -23.23
N ALA A 496 -4.52 -17.13 -23.23
CA ALA A 496 -3.90 -18.31 -22.68
C ALA A 496 -2.55 -18.60 -23.40
N TRP A 497 -2.54 -18.51 -24.73
CA TRP A 497 -1.33 -18.73 -25.52
C TRP A 497 -0.27 -17.62 -25.28
N ALA A 498 -0.64 -16.36 -25.31
CA ALA A 498 0.26 -15.22 -25.12
C ALA A 498 0.93 -15.22 -23.75
N ASN A 499 0.24 -15.73 -22.72
CA ASN A 499 0.76 -15.86 -21.36
C ASN A 499 1.39 -17.23 -21.07
N GLY A 500 1.57 -18.08 -22.08
CA GLY A 500 2.21 -19.39 -21.94
C GLY A 500 1.36 -20.45 -21.23
N TYR A 501 0.05 -20.26 -21.15
CA TYR A 501 -0.87 -21.28 -20.64
C TYR A 501 -1.09 -22.34 -21.70
N THR A 502 -0.96 -23.61 -21.33
CA THR A 502 -1.21 -24.76 -22.20
C THR A 502 -2.56 -25.37 -21.87
N GLU A 503 -3.03 -26.23 -22.76
CA GLU A 503 -4.24 -27.04 -22.54
C GLU A 503 -4.15 -27.78 -21.19
N GLY A 504 -5.13 -27.61 -20.28
CA GLY A 504 -5.08 -28.07 -18.89
C GLY A 504 -4.69 -26.98 -17.85
N SER A 505 -4.37 -25.74 -18.28
CA SER A 505 -4.18 -24.62 -17.38
C SER A 505 -5.53 -24.05 -16.90
N PHE A 506 -5.47 -23.16 -15.89
CA PHE A 506 -6.66 -22.52 -15.29
C PHE A 506 -7.63 -21.93 -16.33
N TYR A 507 -7.12 -21.36 -17.43
CA TYR A 507 -7.95 -20.79 -18.48
C TYR A 507 -8.42 -21.83 -19.49
N SER A 508 -7.72 -22.94 -19.68
CA SER A 508 -8.11 -24.00 -20.62
C SER A 508 -9.17 -24.94 -20.05
N ASP A 509 -9.29 -25.03 -18.74
CA ASP A 509 -10.25 -25.91 -18.05
C ASP A 509 -11.70 -25.38 -18.04
N ARG A 510 -11.96 -24.25 -18.71
CA ARG A 510 -13.28 -23.66 -18.91
C ARG A 510 -14.09 -23.52 -17.62
N TYR A 511 -13.46 -23.02 -16.57
CA TYR A 511 -14.18 -22.63 -15.36
C TYR A 511 -14.95 -21.34 -15.63
N TYR A 512 -16.22 -21.49 -15.94
CA TYR A 512 -17.12 -20.35 -16.02
C TYR A 512 -17.70 -20.05 -14.64
N THR A 513 -17.64 -18.79 -14.23
CA THR A 513 -18.34 -18.28 -13.04
C THR A 513 -19.81 -17.94 -13.36
N PHE A 514 -20.24 -18.17 -14.60
CA PHE A 514 -21.62 -18.00 -15.10
C PHE A 514 -22.00 -19.19 -15.99
N THR A 515 -23.27 -19.31 -16.36
CA THR A 515 -23.77 -20.35 -17.28
C THR A 515 -23.99 -19.72 -18.65
N PRO A 516 -23.18 -20.05 -19.68
CA PRO A 516 -23.41 -19.59 -21.04
C PRO A 516 -24.85 -19.87 -21.49
N GLY A 517 -25.53 -18.89 -22.08
CA GLY A 517 -26.92 -19.00 -22.54
C GLY A 517 -27.98 -18.76 -21.46
N ASP A 518 -27.62 -18.33 -20.28
CA ASP A 518 -28.58 -18.02 -19.21
C ASP A 518 -29.21 -16.61 -19.34
N GLY A 519 -28.77 -15.82 -20.31
CA GLY A 519 -29.25 -14.46 -20.58
C GLY A 519 -28.83 -13.44 -19.52
N GLN A 520 -27.83 -13.74 -18.68
CA GLN A 520 -27.33 -12.82 -17.67
C GLN A 520 -26.13 -12.00 -18.18
N CYS A 521 -25.54 -12.38 -19.30
CA CYS A 521 -24.44 -11.64 -19.88
C CYS A 521 -24.92 -10.26 -20.38
N GLN A 522 -24.20 -9.20 -20.01
CA GLN A 522 -24.45 -7.85 -20.49
C GLN A 522 -23.39 -7.51 -21.54
N PRO A 523 -23.78 -7.22 -22.80
CA PRO A 523 -22.81 -6.89 -23.84
C PRO A 523 -22.09 -5.59 -23.52
N LEU A 524 -20.77 -5.58 -23.66
CA LEU A 524 -19.92 -4.44 -23.40
C LEU A 524 -19.57 -3.73 -24.71
N ASN A 525 -19.75 -2.41 -24.76
CA ASN A 525 -19.22 -1.58 -25.84
C ASN A 525 -17.79 -1.18 -25.48
N PRO A 526 -16.73 -1.64 -26.16
CA PRO A 526 -15.36 -1.26 -25.83
C PRO A 526 -15.00 0.15 -26.30
N PHE A 527 -15.75 0.72 -27.23
CA PHE A 527 -15.43 1.98 -27.89
C PHE A 527 -16.05 3.16 -27.14
N GLY A 528 -15.23 4.15 -26.81
CA GLY A 528 -15.63 5.31 -26.03
C GLY A 528 -15.44 5.15 -24.52
N THR A 529 -15.86 6.18 -23.77
CA THR A 529 -15.85 6.16 -22.30
C THR A 529 -17.24 5.90 -21.77
N TYR A 530 -17.37 5.07 -20.75
CA TYR A 530 -18.61 4.95 -19.98
C TYR A 530 -18.63 6.09 -18.95
N ALA A 531 -19.60 7.02 -19.11
CA ALA A 531 -19.83 8.14 -18.18
C ALA A 531 -20.62 7.68 -16.94
#